data_144061a8a14a66a9d78b6f375ecc1155
#
_entry.id   144061a8a14a66a9d78b6f375ecc1155
#
_cell.length_a   1.000
_cell.length_b   1.000
_cell.length_c   1.000
_cell.angle_alpha   90.00
_cell.angle_beta   90.00
_cell.angle_gamma   90.00
#
_symmetry.space_group_name_H-M   'P 1'
#
loop_
_entity.id
_entity.type
_entity.pdbx_description
1 polymer ?
#
loop_
_entity_poly.entity_id
_entity_poly.type
_entity_poly.pdbx_seq_one_letter_code
_entity_poly.pdbx_strand_id
1 'polypeptide(L)'
;MVLLSAGLRCVRGLLVCTQRTKAAAYASEFEKGLFMSVLFLEYQKCSTCKKAKKWLDEHGVEYVDRGITTENPTAAELAEWHERSGLPLRRLFNTSGMKYRELGIKAKLDAGMTDAECFDLLATDGMLVKRPLLVGDDFVIPGFKEQAWAEALGLNL
;
A
#
# COMPACT_ATOMS: atom_id res chain seq x y z
N MET A 1 -12.27 31.52 -51.38
CA MET A 1 -11.41 30.82 -52.36
C MET A 1 -10.07 30.60 -51.73
N VAL A 2 -9.77 29.47 -51.38
CA VAL A 2 -8.63 28.56 -51.58
C VAL A 2 -8.69 27.49 -50.47
N LEU A 3 -8.97 26.28 -50.94
CA LEU A 3 -8.87 25.00 -50.24
C LEU A 3 -7.40 24.58 -50.14
N LEU A 4 -7.03 23.99 -48.98
CA LEU A 4 -5.91 23.03 -48.88
C LEU A 4 -6.29 22.14 -47.68
N SER A 5 -6.90 21.03 -47.95
CA SER A 5 -6.39 19.70 -48.31
C SER A 5 -5.53 19.06 -47.22
N ALA A 6 -6.18 18.18 -46.53
CA ALA A 6 -5.71 17.30 -45.50
C ALA A 6 -4.70 16.26 -46.03
N GLY A 7 -3.77 15.89 -45.23
CA GLY A 7 -2.89 14.74 -45.41
C GLY A 7 -3.10 13.72 -44.30
N LEU A 8 -3.98 12.78 -44.54
CA LEU A 8 -4.11 11.56 -43.75
C LEU A 8 -2.91 10.66 -44.07
N ARG A 9 -1.97 10.48 -43.20
CA ARG A 9 -0.97 9.41 -43.30
C ARG A 9 -1.27 8.31 -42.31
N CYS A 10 -1.88 7.28 -42.84
CA CYS A 10 -1.99 5.97 -42.23
C CYS A 10 -0.60 5.33 -42.22
N VAL A 11 -0.03 5.08 -41.05
CA VAL A 11 1.14 4.22 -40.89
C VAL A 11 0.70 2.97 -40.12
N ARG A 12 0.92 1.85 -40.81
CA ARG A 12 0.57 0.49 -40.45
C ARG A 12 1.02 0.08 -39.06
N GLY A 13 0.11 -0.50 -38.29
CA GLY A 13 0.30 -1.80 -37.63
C GLY A 13 1.28 -1.84 -36.46
N LEU A 14 0.77 -1.58 -35.25
CA LEU A 14 0.98 -2.46 -34.10
C LEU A 14 -0.15 -2.17 -33.11
N LEU A 15 -1.11 -3.06 -33.03
CA LEU A 15 -2.02 -3.14 -31.89
C LEU A 15 -1.19 -3.62 -30.71
N VAL A 16 -0.61 -2.69 -29.98
CA VAL A 16 -0.11 -2.99 -28.63
C VAL A 16 -1.34 -2.99 -27.72
N CYS A 17 -1.86 -4.17 -27.47
CA CYS A 17 -2.83 -4.41 -26.40
C CYS A 17 -2.11 -4.14 -25.07
N THR A 18 -2.07 -2.88 -24.65
CA THR A 18 -1.66 -2.53 -23.30
C THR A 18 -2.75 -3.04 -22.35
N GLN A 19 -2.52 -4.21 -21.80
CA GLN A 19 -3.24 -4.64 -20.61
C GLN A 19 -3.00 -3.56 -19.54
N ARG A 20 -4.00 -2.71 -19.36
CA ARG A 20 -4.07 -1.77 -18.23
C ARG A 20 -4.10 -2.63 -16.96
N THR A 21 -2.95 -2.81 -16.35
CA THR A 21 -2.88 -3.40 -15.02
C THR A 21 -3.70 -2.55 -14.06
N LYS A 22 -4.42 -3.17 -13.13
CA LYS A 22 -5.25 -2.48 -12.11
C LYS A 22 -4.48 -1.41 -11.33
N ALA A 23 -3.17 -1.53 -11.24
CA ALA A 23 -2.27 -0.53 -10.66
C ALA A 23 -2.30 0.81 -11.43
N ALA A 24 -2.44 0.80 -12.77
CA ALA A 24 -2.56 2.02 -13.57
C ALA A 24 -3.94 2.69 -13.44
N ALA A 25 -4.99 1.93 -13.11
CA ALA A 25 -6.31 2.48 -12.81
C ALA A 25 -6.30 3.23 -11.47
N TYR A 26 -5.55 2.75 -10.47
CA TYR A 26 -5.38 3.41 -9.18
C TYR A 26 -4.67 4.77 -9.30
N ALA A 27 -3.68 4.87 -10.20
CA ALA A 27 -2.96 6.12 -10.45
C ALA A 27 -3.80 7.17 -11.20
N SER A 28 -4.81 6.77 -11.99
CA SER A 28 -5.63 7.70 -12.78
C SER A 28 -6.84 8.30 -12.03
N GLU A 29 -7.25 7.71 -10.93
CA GLU A 29 -8.30 8.27 -10.05
C GLU A 29 -7.75 9.27 -9.04
N PHE A 30 -6.43 9.32 -8.86
CA PHE A 30 -5.73 10.24 -7.98
C PHE A 30 -5.80 11.73 -8.43
N GLU A 31 -6.14 12.01 -9.69
CA GLU A 31 -6.21 13.38 -10.23
C GLU A 31 -7.55 14.10 -10.04
N LYS A 32 -8.54 13.48 -9.42
CA LYS A 32 -9.86 14.10 -9.20
C LYS A 32 -10.11 14.45 -7.73
N GLY A 33 -9.44 15.51 -7.27
CA GLY A 33 -9.94 16.41 -6.22
C GLY A 33 -9.89 15.87 -4.79
N LEU A 34 -8.95 16.39 -4.01
CA LEU A 34 -8.99 16.69 -2.57
C LEU A 34 -9.73 15.71 -1.61
N PHE A 35 -9.82 14.44 -1.93
CA PHE A 35 -10.18 13.38 -1.00
C PHE A 35 -8.91 12.60 -0.69
N MET A 36 -8.41 12.71 0.54
CA MET A 36 -7.36 11.85 1.05
C MET A 36 -7.83 10.41 0.96
N SER A 37 -7.42 9.69 -0.08
CA SER A 37 -7.77 8.27 -0.20
C SER A 37 -6.88 7.46 0.72
N VAL A 38 -7.37 7.18 1.89
CA VAL A 38 -6.69 6.33 2.88
C VAL A 38 -6.77 4.88 2.43
N LEU A 39 -5.63 4.20 2.34
CA LEU A 39 -5.58 2.76 2.08
C LEU A 39 -5.44 2.02 3.42
N PHE A 40 -6.36 1.10 3.67
CA PHE A 40 -6.37 0.25 4.85
C PHE A 40 -6.04 -1.19 4.46
N LEU A 41 -4.85 -1.65 4.84
CA LEU A 41 -4.44 -3.04 4.63
C LEU A 41 -4.79 -3.88 5.86
N GLU A 42 -5.58 -4.90 5.63
CA GLU A 42 -6.08 -5.75 6.70
C GLU A 42 -5.90 -7.25 6.43
N TYR A 43 -6.02 -8.02 7.50
CA TYR A 43 -6.27 -9.45 7.46
C TYR A 43 -7.59 -9.75 8.16
N GLN A 44 -8.56 -10.26 7.44
CA GLN A 44 -9.95 -10.45 7.91
C GLN A 44 -10.08 -11.26 9.22
N LYS A 45 -9.14 -12.20 9.46
CA LYS A 45 -9.14 -13.02 10.69
C LYS A 45 -8.37 -12.38 11.85
N CYS A 46 -7.84 -11.16 11.67
CA CYS A 46 -7.08 -10.45 12.70
C CYS A 46 -8.01 -9.62 13.58
N SER A 47 -7.99 -9.87 14.89
CA SER A 47 -8.82 -9.12 15.86
C SER A 47 -8.47 -7.63 15.92
N THR A 48 -7.18 -7.29 15.82
CA THR A 48 -6.72 -5.90 15.79
C THR A 48 -7.18 -5.17 14.53
N CYS A 49 -7.16 -5.85 13.36
CA CYS A 49 -7.69 -5.27 12.12
C CYS A 49 -9.19 -4.98 12.24
N LYS A 50 -9.96 -5.91 12.81
CA LYS A 50 -11.40 -5.70 13.04
C LYS A 50 -11.68 -4.51 13.96
N LYS A 51 -10.88 -4.31 15.01
CA LYS A 51 -11.00 -3.14 15.90
C LYS A 51 -10.68 -1.86 15.16
N ALA A 52 -9.60 -1.86 14.38
CA ALA A 52 -9.19 -0.71 13.59
C ALA A 52 -10.23 -0.32 12.53
N LYS A 53 -10.78 -1.32 11.83
CA LYS A 53 -11.85 -1.11 10.84
C LYS A 53 -13.08 -0.49 11.47
N LYS A 54 -13.55 -1.07 12.58
CA LYS A 54 -14.68 -0.52 13.34
C LYS A 54 -14.43 0.94 13.76
N TRP A 55 -13.23 1.24 14.22
CA TRP A 55 -12.86 2.60 14.61
C TRP A 55 -12.89 3.58 13.42
N LEU A 56 -12.38 3.19 12.24
CA LEU A 56 -12.48 4.00 11.02
C LEU A 56 -13.94 4.28 10.64
N ASP A 57 -14.79 3.26 10.67
CA ASP A 57 -16.22 3.36 10.36
C ASP A 57 -16.94 4.29 11.35
N GLU A 58 -16.65 4.18 12.65
CA GLU A 58 -17.22 5.01 13.72
C GLU A 58 -16.83 6.49 13.60
N HIS A 59 -15.65 6.79 13.02
CA HIS A 59 -15.18 8.16 12.81
C HIS A 59 -15.49 8.71 11.41
N GLY A 60 -16.22 7.95 10.59
CA GLY A 60 -16.61 8.34 9.25
C GLY A 60 -15.44 8.54 8.26
N VAL A 61 -14.35 7.83 8.49
CA VAL A 61 -13.18 7.88 7.60
C VAL A 61 -13.45 7.06 6.36
N GLU A 62 -13.35 7.67 5.19
CA GLU A 62 -13.40 6.94 3.92
C GLU A 62 -12.04 6.29 3.63
N TYR A 63 -12.05 5.03 3.29
CA TYR A 63 -10.84 4.26 3.00
C TYR A 63 -11.06 3.19 1.94
N VAL A 64 -9.98 2.81 1.28
CA VAL A 64 -9.93 1.64 0.40
C VAL A 64 -9.48 0.44 1.21
N ASP A 65 -10.35 -0.58 1.31
CA ASP A 65 -10.05 -1.82 2.03
C ASP A 65 -9.28 -2.79 1.13
N ARG A 66 -8.10 -3.21 1.57
CA ARG A 66 -7.23 -4.14 0.83
C ARG A 66 -6.83 -5.33 1.70
N GLY A 67 -7.27 -6.50 1.29
CA GLY A 67 -6.93 -7.76 1.96
C GLY A 67 -5.47 -8.16 1.71
N ILE A 68 -4.66 -8.18 2.74
CA ILE A 68 -3.22 -8.43 2.65
C ILE A 68 -2.84 -9.82 2.12
N THR A 69 -3.77 -10.77 2.13
CA THR A 69 -3.57 -12.14 1.61
C THR A 69 -4.12 -12.34 0.21
N THR A 70 -4.99 -11.45 -0.26
CA THR A 70 -5.58 -11.48 -1.60
C THR A 70 -4.87 -10.54 -2.55
N GLU A 71 -4.40 -9.41 -2.04
CA GLU A 71 -3.67 -8.37 -2.78
C GLU A 71 -2.44 -7.97 -1.97
N ASN A 72 -1.42 -8.84 -2.00
CA ASN A 72 -0.17 -8.60 -1.29
C ASN A 72 0.53 -7.33 -1.83
N PRO A 73 1.09 -6.48 -0.94
CA PRO A 73 1.89 -5.35 -1.38
C PRO A 73 3.11 -5.79 -2.20
N THR A 74 3.41 -5.03 -3.22
CA THR A 74 4.63 -5.21 -4.03
C THR A 74 5.86 -4.65 -3.29
N ALA A 75 7.05 -5.09 -3.68
CA ALA A 75 8.30 -4.55 -3.14
C ALA A 75 8.43 -3.03 -3.37
N ALA A 76 7.95 -2.54 -4.52
CA ALA A 76 7.95 -1.10 -4.85
C ALA A 76 7.03 -0.29 -3.92
N GLU A 77 5.79 -0.77 -3.68
CA GLU A 77 4.88 -0.12 -2.72
C GLU A 77 5.46 -0.11 -1.31
N LEU A 78 6.06 -1.21 -0.87
CA LEU A 78 6.67 -1.31 0.45
C LEU A 78 7.88 -0.38 0.62
N ALA A 79 8.69 -0.20 -0.42
CA ALA A 79 9.80 0.74 -0.42
C ALA A 79 9.31 2.19 -0.31
N GLU A 80 8.31 2.58 -1.11
CA GLU A 80 7.68 3.89 -1.06
C GLU A 80 7.03 4.17 0.31
N TRP A 81 6.31 3.20 0.86
CA TRP A 81 5.69 3.33 2.18
C TRP A 81 6.71 3.40 3.31
N HIS A 82 7.82 2.68 3.18
CA HIS A 82 8.92 2.76 4.14
C HIS A 82 9.53 4.17 4.16
N GLU A 83 9.82 4.74 2.99
CA GLU A 83 10.35 6.09 2.86
C GLU A 83 9.40 7.13 3.47
N ARG A 84 8.10 7.06 3.15
CA ARG A 84 7.07 7.95 3.73
C ARG A 84 6.88 7.78 5.24
N SER A 85 7.03 6.56 5.74
CA SER A 85 6.82 6.30 7.17
C SER A 85 7.89 6.90 8.07
N GLY A 86 9.10 7.08 7.56
CA GLY A 86 10.28 7.48 8.34
C GLY A 86 10.64 6.49 9.47
N LEU A 87 10.03 5.31 9.49
CA LEU A 87 10.20 4.31 10.55
C LEU A 87 11.29 3.30 10.17
N PRO A 88 11.96 2.70 11.15
CA PRO A 88 12.87 1.59 10.89
C PRO A 88 12.16 0.46 10.14
N LEU A 89 12.78 -0.11 9.11
CA LEU A 89 12.21 -1.13 8.23
C LEU A 89 11.62 -2.33 9.00
N ARG A 90 12.23 -2.70 10.13
CA ARG A 90 11.71 -3.75 11.02
C ARG A 90 10.26 -3.51 11.47
N ARG A 91 9.78 -2.25 11.48
CA ARG A 91 8.41 -1.90 11.86
C ARG A 91 7.37 -2.34 10.82
N LEU A 92 7.78 -2.56 9.58
CA LEU A 92 6.91 -3.10 8.54
C LEU A 92 6.70 -4.61 8.67
N PHE A 93 7.57 -5.31 9.40
CA PHE A 93 7.42 -6.75 9.63
C PHE A 93 6.41 -7.06 10.74
N ASN A 94 5.64 -8.11 10.53
CA ASN A 94 4.80 -8.73 11.55
C ASN A 94 5.64 -9.63 12.47
N THR A 95 6.40 -9.00 13.38
CA THR A 95 7.36 -9.68 14.26
C THR A 95 6.75 -10.72 15.19
N SER A 96 5.44 -10.64 15.46
CA SER A 96 4.70 -11.62 16.26
C SER A 96 4.14 -12.79 15.43
N GLY A 97 4.26 -12.72 14.09
CA GLY A 97 3.74 -13.74 13.19
C GLY A 97 4.53 -15.07 13.26
N MET A 98 3.85 -16.17 12.97
CA MET A 98 4.49 -17.49 12.90
C MET A 98 5.56 -17.52 11.80
N LYS A 99 5.21 -17.04 10.59
CA LYS A 99 6.14 -17.00 9.45
C LYS A 99 7.41 -16.20 9.71
N TYR A 100 7.31 -15.09 10.45
CA TYR A 100 8.48 -14.31 10.86
C TYR A 100 9.48 -15.15 11.67
N ARG A 101 8.96 -16.00 12.57
CA ARG A 101 9.77 -16.90 13.40
C ARG A 101 10.29 -18.10 12.62
N GLU A 102 9.45 -18.76 11.83
CA GLU A 102 9.79 -19.93 11.01
C GLU A 102 10.91 -19.61 10.01
N LEU A 103 10.86 -18.43 9.38
CA LEU A 103 11.87 -17.99 8.42
C LEU A 103 13.12 -17.38 9.06
N GLY A 104 13.15 -17.28 10.39
CA GLY A 104 14.29 -16.74 11.13
C GLY A 104 14.63 -15.30 10.76
N ILE A 105 13.60 -14.49 10.43
CA ILE A 105 13.79 -13.14 9.86
C ILE A 105 14.57 -12.24 10.81
N LYS A 106 14.39 -12.40 12.13
CA LYS A 106 15.17 -11.64 13.11
C LYS A 106 16.67 -11.82 12.89
N ALA A 107 17.14 -13.06 12.77
CA ALA A 107 18.55 -13.36 12.57
C ALA A 107 19.07 -12.81 11.23
N LYS A 108 18.26 -12.86 10.19
CA LYS A 108 18.62 -12.31 8.87
C LYS A 108 18.78 -10.79 8.92
N LEU A 109 17.87 -10.09 9.58
CA LEU A 109 17.95 -8.64 9.80
C LEU A 109 19.17 -8.27 10.65
N ASP A 110 19.45 -9.04 11.71
CA ASP A 110 20.60 -8.82 12.59
C ASP A 110 21.94 -9.13 11.88
N ALA A 111 21.93 -10.01 10.85
CA ALA A 111 23.06 -10.31 9.97
C ALA A 111 23.30 -9.27 8.86
N GLY A 112 22.46 -8.22 8.77
CA GLY A 112 22.65 -7.13 7.81
C GLY A 112 21.93 -7.35 6.47
N MET A 113 20.77 -8.02 6.46
CA MET A 113 19.91 -8.08 5.28
C MET A 113 19.62 -6.66 4.78
N THR A 114 19.80 -6.42 3.49
CA THR A 114 19.59 -5.13 2.84
C THR A 114 18.10 -4.76 2.77
N ASP A 115 17.81 -3.47 2.65
CA ASP A 115 16.42 -2.99 2.54
C ASP A 115 15.71 -3.59 1.32
N ALA A 116 16.40 -3.70 0.18
CA ALA A 116 15.85 -4.33 -1.03
C ALA A 116 15.45 -5.80 -0.79
N GLU A 117 16.34 -6.59 -0.17
CA GLU A 117 16.04 -7.98 0.20
C GLU A 117 14.87 -8.08 1.19
N CYS A 118 14.73 -7.11 2.08
CA CYS A 118 13.60 -7.04 3.01
C CYS A 118 12.28 -6.76 2.28
N PHE A 119 12.25 -5.84 1.32
CA PHE A 119 11.06 -5.55 0.53
C PHE A 119 10.67 -6.73 -0.34
N ASP A 120 11.64 -7.37 -0.99
CA ASP A 120 11.40 -8.58 -1.77
C ASP A 120 10.81 -9.69 -0.89
N LEU A 121 11.37 -9.90 0.30
CA LEU A 121 10.87 -10.89 1.25
C LEU A 121 9.45 -10.56 1.73
N LEU A 122 9.15 -9.31 2.08
CA LEU A 122 7.80 -8.87 2.48
C LEU A 122 6.79 -9.06 1.35
N ALA A 123 7.22 -8.83 0.10
CA ALA A 123 6.38 -9.00 -1.09
C ALA A 123 6.05 -10.46 -1.42
N THR A 124 6.77 -11.43 -0.85
CA THR A 124 6.46 -12.86 -1.06
C THR A 124 5.19 -13.31 -0.36
N ASP A 125 4.86 -12.70 0.78
CA ASP A 125 3.72 -13.13 1.61
C ASP A 125 3.22 -12.00 2.51
N GLY A 126 1.98 -11.57 2.30
CA GLY A 126 1.34 -10.53 3.11
C GLY A 126 1.28 -10.83 4.60
N MET A 127 1.37 -12.10 5.01
CA MET A 127 1.41 -12.47 6.43
C MET A 127 2.71 -12.01 7.14
N LEU A 128 3.75 -11.66 6.37
CA LEU A 128 4.99 -11.09 6.88
C LEU A 128 4.85 -9.59 7.17
N VAL A 129 3.91 -8.91 6.50
CA VAL A 129 3.69 -7.48 6.65
C VAL A 129 2.93 -7.17 7.94
N LYS A 130 3.32 -6.10 8.61
CA LYS A 130 2.64 -5.60 9.82
C LYS A 130 1.23 -5.16 9.50
N ARG A 131 0.29 -5.61 10.31
CA ARG A 131 -1.14 -5.32 10.12
C ARG A 131 -1.84 -4.93 11.43
N PRO A 132 -2.88 -4.10 11.34
CA PRO A 132 -3.28 -3.35 10.16
C PRO A 132 -2.19 -2.37 9.73
N LEU A 133 -2.20 -1.95 8.46
CA LEU A 133 -1.36 -0.89 7.94
C LEU A 133 -2.27 0.20 7.37
N LEU A 134 -2.12 1.42 7.85
CA LEU A 134 -2.83 2.58 7.35
C LEU A 134 -1.88 3.41 6.50
N VAL A 135 -2.25 3.66 5.26
CA VAL A 135 -1.45 4.41 4.28
C VAL A 135 -2.27 5.60 3.79
N GLY A 136 -1.76 6.80 4.01
CA GLY A 136 -2.28 8.05 3.47
C GLY A 136 -1.28 8.68 2.51
N ASP A 137 -1.57 9.91 2.08
CA ASP A 137 -0.72 10.64 1.12
C ASP A 137 0.65 11.00 1.71
N ASP A 138 0.70 11.36 2.99
CA ASP A 138 1.89 11.83 3.70
C ASP A 138 2.27 10.99 4.93
N PHE A 139 1.53 9.91 5.21
CA PHE A 139 1.80 9.04 6.34
C PHE A 139 1.66 7.56 6.01
N VAL A 140 2.39 6.74 6.76
CA VAL A 140 2.22 5.27 6.77
C VAL A 140 2.37 4.78 8.21
N ILE A 141 1.31 4.19 8.77
CA ILE A 141 1.28 3.79 10.17
C ILE A 141 1.07 2.28 10.30
N PRO A 142 2.11 1.52 10.67
CA PRO A 142 2.00 0.10 10.93
C PRO A 142 1.45 -0.18 12.33
N GLY A 143 0.40 -0.98 12.39
CA GLY A 143 -0.35 -1.30 13.60
C GLY A 143 -1.45 -0.30 13.91
N PHE A 144 -2.29 -0.64 14.89
CA PHE A 144 -3.41 0.20 15.31
C PHE A 144 -3.15 0.84 16.67
N LYS A 145 -3.16 2.17 16.70
CA LYS A 145 -3.18 3.01 17.89
C LYS A 145 -4.11 4.17 17.61
N GLU A 146 -5.21 4.27 18.33
CA GLU A 146 -6.26 5.25 18.10
C GLU A 146 -5.74 6.68 18.04
N GLN A 147 -4.93 7.09 19.01
CA GLN A 147 -4.37 8.44 19.04
C GLN A 147 -3.48 8.74 17.83
N ALA A 148 -2.58 7.84 17.45
CA ALA A 148 -1.69 8.05 16.30
C ALA A 148 -2.46 8.09 14.97
N TRP A 149 -3.55 7.31 14.86
CA TRP A 149 -4.42 7.33 13.71
C TRP A 149 -5.24 8.61 13.65
N ALA A 150 -5.78 9.06 14.79
CA ALA A 150 -6.52 10.31 14.87
C ALA A 150 -5.64 11.52 14.50
N GLU A 151 -4.42 11.59 15.04
CA GLU A 151 -3.46 12.65 14.71
C GLU A 151 -3.15 12.68 13.20
N ALA A 152 -2.87 11.53 12.59
CA ALA A 152 -2.55 11.43 11.18
C ALA A 152 -3.75 11.77 10.25
N LEU A 153 -4.96 11.46 10.70
CA LEU A 153 -6.21 11.74 9.95
C LEU A 153 -6.78 13.11 10.28
N GLY A 154 -6.15 13.91 11.15
CA GLY A 154 -6.63 15.22 11.56
C GLY A 154 -7.93 15.19 12.37
N LEU A 155 -8.22 14.09 13.05
CA LEU A 155 -9.40 13.90 13.88
C LEU A 155 -9.13 14.41 15.30
N ASN A 156 -10.07 15.16 15.85
CA ASN A 156 -10.07 15.56 17.25
C ASN A 156 -10.81 14.50 18.07
N LEU A 157 -10.08 13.74 18.91
CA LEU A 157 -10.65 12.77 19.85
C LEU A 157 -11.05 13.45 21.17
#